data_64f8b89e413e3f5a381effae29d158c2
#
_entry.id   64f8b89e413e3f5a381effae29d158c2
#
_cell.length_a   1.000
_cell.length_b   1.000
_cell.length_c   1.000
_cell.angle_alpha   90.00
_cell.angle_beta   90.00
_cell.angle_gamma   90.00
#
_symmetry.space_group_name_H-M   'P 1'
#
loop_
_entity.id
_entity.type
_entity.pdbx_description
1 polymer ?
#
loop_
_entity_poly.entity_id
_entity_poly.type
_entity_poly.pdbx_seq_one_letter_code
_entity_poly.pdbx_strand_id
1 'polypeptide(L)'
;MPLPTPRRLRRALNHGLRVAFSWLPHRLRFALIRGLVECDPAPPPSLVLKIAETREELEACFALLHDAYVASGFMKPHPSGLRVTPYHALPTTTTICALVDSRVVGTLSMVRESVFGLPLQSAFDLGAVRARGGQIAEISALAVHPDHRRTGGTVLFPLMKFMYEYCTRFFETRHLVIAVNPNRIELYEALLQFERLPAEVVESYDFANGAPAVGASLDLDAAPAIFERLYGGKAARRNLHAYFTQLALPNLRMPPRRYFTTNDPVMTPALLDHFFRQRTSGFADMTPRQWRMLHAIYDRSDYAVVLPPMPDVTISGVSLRRHPRHAIRFPAVFTAARGGGRWALVMREISLGGCQVELASAALPTGTEGELMVQLGAGDSSVVQARVLRTVTDGVWSMQVKRPDDAWRRCVQALEAGATYRDVSRSLISLSGAARAV
;
A
#
# COMPACT_ATOMS: atom_id res chain seq x y z
N MET A 1 22.13 -45.27 -26.79
CA MET A 1 21.76 -44.17 -25.87
C MET A 1 20.81 -43.21 -26.58
N PRO A 2 19.59 -42.99 -26.10
CA PRO A 2 18.70 -42.03 -26.75
C PRO A 2 19.20 -40.61 -26.58
N LEU A 3 19.24 -39.84 -27.66
CA LEU A 3 19.64 -38.45 -27.68
C LEU A 3 18.72 -37.63 -26.71
N PRO A 4 19.27 -36.73 -25.89
CA PRO A 4 18.46 -35.95 -24.97
C PRO A 4 17.48 -35.07 -25.75
N THR A 5 16.21 -35.09 -25.34
CA THR A 5 15.18 -34.26 -25.96
C THR A 5 15.55 -32.78 -25.89
N PRO A 6 15.16 -31.93 -26.88
CA PRO A 6 15.50 -30.50 -26.92
C PRO A 6 15.19 -29.76 -25.63
N ARG A 7 14.16 -30.19 -24.89
CA ARG A 7 13.80 -29.63 -23.56
C ARG A 7 14.82 -29.98 -22.48
N ARG A 8 15.42 -31.18 -22.48
CA ARG A 8 16.46 -31.58 -21.52
C ARG A 8 17.77 -30.85 -21.80
N LEU A 9 18.15 -30.72 -23.08
CA LEU A 9 19.34 -29.94 -23.47
C LEU A 9 19.23 -28.47 -23.05
N ARG A 10 18.07 -27.86 -23.29
CA ARG A 10 17.80 -26.46 -22.89
C ARG A 10 17.79 -26.27 -21.37
N ARG A 11 17.31 -27.25 -20.59
CA ARG A 11 17.39 -27.23 -19.12
C ARG A 11 18.83 -27.37 -18.62
N ALA A 12 19.62 -28.27 -19.21
CA ALA A 12 21.03 -28.46 -18.85
C ALA A 12 21.87 -27.22 -19.20
N LEU A 13 21.65 -26.61 -20.37
CA LEU A 13 22.31 -25.36 -20.78
C LEU A 13 21.94 -24.20 -19.84
N ASN A 14 20.67 -24.05 -19.51
CA ASN A 14 20.20 -23.01 -18.55
C ASN A 14 20.76 -23.26 -17.14
N HIS A 15 20.94 -24.52 -16.73
CA HIS A 15 21.56 -24.85 -15.45
C HIS A 15 23.04 -24.50 -15.45
N GLY A 16 23.80 -24.88 -16.51
CA GLY A 16 25.21 -24.54 -16.67
C GLY A 16 25.44 -23.03 -16.71
N LEU A 17 24.60 -22.28 -17.42
CA LEU A 17 24.66 -20.82 -17.44
C LEU A 17 24.40 -20.20 -16.04
N ARG A 18 23.46 -20.75 -15.27
CA ARG A 18 23.22 -20.32 -13.89
C ARG A 18 24.39 -20.57 -12.97
N VAL A 19 25.01 -21.76 -13.08
CA VAL A 19 26.21 -22.10 -12.30
C VAL A 19 27.36 -21.18 -12.68
N ALA A 20 27.62 -20.97 -13.98
CA ALA A 20 28.67 -20.04 -14.44
C ALA A 20 28.40 -18.60 -13.97
N PHE A 21 27.12 -18.17 -13.99
CA PHE A 21 26.71 -16.85 -13.49
C PHE A 21 26.91 -16.70 -11.98
N SER A 22 26.69 -17.78 -11.19
CA SER A 22 26.91 -17.76 -9.72
C SER A 22 28.39 -17.63 -9.31
N TRP A 23 29.32 -18.01 -10.21
CA TRP A 23 30.75 -17.87 -9.97
C TRP A 23 31.28 -16.46 -10.20
N LEU A 24 30.52 -15.61 -10.88
CA LEU A 24 30.93 -14.22 -11.07
C LEU A 24 30.90 -13.44 -9.75
N PRO A 25 31.89 -12.55 -9.51
CA PRO A 25 31.85 -11.64 -8.39
C PRO A 25 30.54 -10.85 -8.35
N HIS A 26 30.01 -10.64 -7.15
CA HIS A 26 28.71 -9.98 -6.93
C HIS A 26 28.54 -8.67 -7.69
N ARG A 27 29.58 -7.82 -7.74
CA ARG A 27 29.57 -6.54 -8.49
C ARG A 27 29.36 -6.74 -9.98
N LEU A 28 29.96 -7.78 -10.57
CA LEU A 28 29.81 -8.07 -12.01
C LEU A 28 28.43 -8.65 -12.33
N ARG A 29 27.91 -9.56 -11.47
CA ARG A 29 26.55 -10.07 -11.61
C ARG A 29 25.54 -8.93 -11.60
N PHE A 30 25.66 -8.01 -10.66
CA PHE A 30 24.75 -6.86 -10.54
C PHE A 30 24.88 -5.92 -11.74
N ALA A 31 26.08 -5.67 -12.26
CA ALA A 31 26.27 -4.88 -13.45
C ALA A 31 25.62 -5.53 -14.69
N LEU A 32 25.73 -6.86 -14.84
CA LEU A 32 25.08 -7.60 -15.90
C LEU A 32 23.55 -7.55 -15.77
N ILE A 33 22.99 -7.79 -14.58
CA ILE A 33 21.56 -7.69 -14.34
C ILE A 33 21.05 -6.28 -14.70
N ARG A 34 21.75 -5.22 -14.27
CA ARG A 34 21.41 -3.84 -14.63
C ARG A 34 21.52 -3.54 -16.12
N GLY A 35 22.45 -4.23 -16.81
CA GLY A 35 22.61 -4.12 -18.26
C GLY A 35 21.45 -4.70 -19.07
N LEU A 36 20.71 -5.65 -18.49
CA LEU A 36 19.56 -6.33 -19.09
C LEU A 36 18.22 -5.64 -18.82
N VAL A 37 18.22 -4.57 -18.02
CA VAL A 37 17.00 -3.80 -17.75
C VAL A 37 16.50 -3.15 -19.03
N GLU A 38 15.20 -3.31 -19.25
CA GLU A 38 14.47 -2.62 -20.28
C GLU A 38 13.14 -2.13 -19.72
N CYS A 39 12.97 -0.82 -19.56
CA CYS A 39 11.72 -0.18 -19.16
C CYS A 39 11.18 0.62 -20.35
N ASP A 40 9.92 0.42 -20.70
CA ASP A 40 9.32 1.12 -21.82
C ASP A 40 8.85 2.52 -21.36
N PRO A 41 9.41 3.62 -21.92
CA PRO A 41 8.98 4.97 -21.57
C PRO A 41 7.62 5.35 -22.18
N ALA A 42 7.12 4.58 -23.14
CA ALA A 42 5.85 4.81 -23.82
C ALA A 42 5.07 3.49 -23.97
N PRO A 43 4.58 2.90 -22.86
CA PRO A 43 3.80 1.67 -22.92
C PRO A 43 2.53 1.86 -23.77
N PRO A 44 2.00 0.77 -24.37
CA PRO A 44 0.87 0.86 -25.28
C PRO A 44 -0.36 1.44 -24.58
N PRO A 45 -1.22 2.23 -25.28
CA PRO A 45 -2.42 2.85 -24.70
C PRO A 45 -3.44 1.84 -24.15
N SER A 46 -3.43 0.60 -24.64
CA SER A 46 -4.28 -0.49 -24.13
C SER A 46 -3.92 -0.95 -22.71
N LEU A 47 -2.69 -0.67 -22.26
CA LEU A 47 -2.28 -0.94 -20.89
C LEU A 47 -2.78 0.17 -19.96
N VAL A 48 -3.55 -0.20 -18.93
CA VAL A 48 -4.07 0.71 -17.91
C VAL A 48 -3.68 0.20 -16.53
N LEU A 49 -3.12 1.07 -15.69
CA LEU A 49 -2.79 0.79 -14.30
C LEU A 49 -3.74 1.58 -13.40
N LYS A 50 -4.39 0.91 -12.45
CA LYS A 50 -5.32 1.53 -11.50
C LYS A 50 -5.40 0.73 -10.19
N ILE A 51 -6.08 1.28 -9.20
CA ILE A 51 -6.51 0.51 -8.04
C ILE A 51 -7.67 -0.41 -8.48
N ALA A 52 -7.62 -1.68 -8.09
CA ALA A 52 -8.73 -2.60 -8.27
C ALA A 52 -9.86 -2.23 -7.31
N GLU A 53 -11.01 -1.83 -7.85
CA GLU A 53 -12.14 -1.29 -7.08
C GLU A 53 -13.41 -2.12 -7.24
N THR A 54 -13.59 -2.76 -8.40
CA THR A 54 -14.77 -3.58 -8.64
C THR A 54 -14.57 -5.02 -8.16
N ARG A 55 -15.67 -5.72 -7.93
CA ARG A 55 -15.65 -7.14 -7.56
C ARG A 55 -14.88 -7.97 -8.61
N GLU A 56 -15.16 -7.72 -9.87
CA GLU A 56 -14.57 -8.43 -11.03
C GLU A 56 -13.06 -8.20 -11.12
N GLU A 57 -12.60 -6.96 -10.92
CA GLU A 57 -11.17 -6.62 -10.91
C GLU A 57 -10.44 -7.29 -9.75
N LEU A 58 -11.01 -7.23 -8.53
CA LEU A 58 -10.43 -7.86 -7.34
C LEU A 58 -10.41 -9.39 -7.48
N GLU A 59 -11.50 -9.99 -7.97
CA GLU A 59 -11.57 -11.44 -8.18
C GLU A 59 -10.50 -11.88 -9.19
N ALA A 60 -10.34 -11.16 -10.30
CA ALA A 60 -9.30 -11.45 -11.30
C ALA A 60 -7.87 -11.27 -10.72
N CYS A 61 -7.64 -10.26 -9.87
CA CYS A 61 -6.35 -10.09 -9.17
C CYS A 61 -6.07 -11.27 -8.24
N PHE A 62 -7.03 -11.68 -7.43
CA PHE A 62 -6.86 -12.77 -6.48
C PHE A 62 -6.76 -14.14 -7.14
N ALA A 63 -7.44 -14.35 -8.29
CA ALA A 63 -7.28 -15.54 -9.12
C ALA A 63 -5.89 -15.59 -9.78
N LEU A 64 -5.43 -14.49 -10.38
CA LEU A 64 -4.09 -14.40 -10.95
C LEU A 64 -3.00 -14.69 -9.91
N LEU A 65 -3.19 -14.19 -8.69
CA LEU A 65 -2.28 -14.45 -7.58
C LEU A 65 -2.30 -15.92 -7.15
N HIS A 66 -3.49 -16.52 -7.01
CA HIS A 66 -3.66 -17.96 -6.73
C HIS A 66 -2.89 -18.80 -7.74
N ASP A 67 -3.13 -18.59 -9.04
CA ASP A 67 -2.51 -19.35 -10.12
C ASP A 67 -0.99 -19.19 -10.14
N ALA A 68 -0.49 -17.98 -9.85
CA ALA A 68 0.95 -17.73 -9.77
C ALA A 68 1.60 -18.48 -8.60
N TYR A 69 0.94 -18.57 -7.45
CA TYR A 69 1.43 -19.28 -6.27
C TYR A 69 1.37 -20.79 -6.45
N VAL A 70 0.29 -21.32 -7.03
CA VAL A 70 0.16 -22.74 -7.38
C VAL A 70 1.22 -23.14 -8.38
N ALA A 71 1.39 -22.37 -9.46
CA ALA A 71 2.40 -22.64 -10.49
C ALA A 71 3.85 -22.57 -9.98
N SER A 72 4.08 -21.80 -8.90
CA SER A 72 5.39 -21.67 -8.23
C SER A 72 5.61 -22.76 -7.16
N GLY A 73 4.61 -23.56 -6.85
CA GLY A 73 4.65 -24.56 -5.78
C GLY A 73 4.54 -23.97 -4.37
N PHE A 74 4.15 -22.70 -4.24
CA PHE A 74 4.02 -22.01 -2.93
C PHE A 74 2.68 -22.26 -2.26
N MET A 75 1.69 -22.80 -2.95
CA MET A 75 0.43 -23.23 -2.36
C MET A 75 -0.20 -24.38 -3.16
N LYS A 76 -1.01 -25.16 -2.47
CA LYS A 76 -1.92 -26.12 -3.13
C LYS A 76 -3.08 -25.37 -3.76
N PRO A 77 -3.70 -25.88 -4.85
CA PRO A 77 -4.91 -25.30 -5.38
C PRO A 77 -6.00 -25.18 -4.31
N HIS A 78 -6.55 -23.99 -4.17
CA HIS A 78 -7.68 -23.73 -3.26
C HIS A 78 -9.00 -23.89 -4.03
N PRO A 79 -10.05 -24.49 -3.43
CA PRO A 79 -11.34 -24.71 -4.12
C PRO A 79 -11.98 -23.44 -4.69
N SER A 80 -11.77 -22.29 -4.06
CA SER A 80 -12.26 -20.99 -4.57
C SER A 80 -11.51 -20.50 -5.83
N GLY A 81 -10.31 -21.01 -6.11
CA GLY A 81 -9.41 -20.47 -7.14
C GLY A 81 -8.87 -19.07 -6.80
N LEU A 82 -9.01 -18.62 -5.57
CA LEU A 82 -8.60 -17.28 -5.14
C LEU A 82 -7.56 -17.35 -4.02
N ARG A 83 -6.62 -16.40 -4.01
CA ARG A 83 -5.73 -16.16 -2.88
C ARG A 83 -6.10 -14.85 -2.20
N VAL A 84 -6.94 -14.94 -1.19
CA VAL A 84 -7.35 -13.84 -0.30
C VAL A 84 -6.63 -14.02 1.03
N THR A 85 -6.13 -12.94 1.61
CA THR A 85 -5.45 -12.94 2.92
C THR A 85 -6.15 -11.99 3.89
N PRO A 86 -5.99 -12.14 5.21
CA PRO A 86 -6.58 -11.23 6.19
C PRO A 86 -6.27 -9.74 5.93
N TYR A 87 -5.11 -9.45 5.36
CA TYR A 87 -4.70 -8.08 5.04
C TYR A 87 -5.57 -7.44 3.96
N HIS A 88 -6.14 -8.22 3.03
CA HIS A 88 -7.06 -7.70 2.01
C HIS A 88 -8.38 -7.17 2.59
N ALA A 89 -8.73 -7.53 3.83
CA ALA A 89 -9.87 -6.94 4.53
C ALA A 89 -9.60 -5.50 5.02
N LEU A 90 -8.34 -5.05 5.04
CA LEU A 90 -7.97 -3.79 5.68
C LEU A 90 -8.03 -2.60 4.70
N PRO A 91 -8.52 -1.43 5.12
CA PRO A 91 -8.48 -0.22 4.30
C PRO A 91 -7.05 0.31 4.10
N THR A 92 -6.06 -0.21 4.82
CA THR A 92 -4.64 0.08 4.64
C THR A 92 -3.99 -0.79 3.57
N THR A 93 -4.72 -1.73 2.98
CA THR A 93 -4.24 -2.55 1.87
C THR A 93 -4.83 -2.04 0.56
N THR A 94 -3.96 -1.76 -0.41
CA THR A 94 -4.34 -1.34 -1.76
C THR A 94 -3.93 -2.42 -2.75
N THR A 95 -4.89 -2.97 -3.50
CA THR A 95 -4.61 -3.87 -4.62
C THR A 95 -4.57 -3.05 -5.90
N ILE A 96 -3.42 -3.06 -6.56
CA ILE A 96 -3.18 -2.39 -7.85
C ILE A 96 -3.33 -3.43 -8.95
N CYS A 97 -4.01 -3.10 -10.04
CA CYS A 97 -4.14 -3.95 -11.21
C CYS A 97 -3.60 -3.28 -12.47
N ALA A 98 -3.04 -4.12 -13.34
CA ALA A 98 -2.70 -3.78 -14.72
C ALA A 98 -3.71 -4.47 -15.65
N LEU A 99 -4.37 -3.68 -16.48
CA LEU A 99 -5.34 -4.17 -17.46
C LEU A 99 -4.78 -3.98 -18.87
N VAL A 100 -4.98 -4.98 -19.71
CA VAL A 100 -4.80 -4.89 -21.17
C VAL A 100 -6.13 -5.31 -21.79
N ASP A 101 -6.71 -4.44 -22.61
CA ASP A 101 -8.04 -4.66 -23.22
C ASP A 101 -9.10 -5.07 -22.18
N SER A 102 -9.13 -4.37 -21.05
CA SER A 102 -10.02 -4.58 -19.91
C SER A 102 -9.85 -5.90 -19.14
N ARG A 103 -8.81 -6.69 -19.43
CA ARG A 103 -8.46 -7.91 -18.69
C ARG A 103 -7.31 -7.66 -17.73
N VAL A 104 -7.42 -8.14 -16.52
CA VAL A 104 -6.32 -8.09 -15.54
C VAL A 104 -5.19 -9.01 -15.98
N VAL A 105 -4.03 -8.42 -16.25
CA VAL A 105 -2.81 -9.12 -16.68
C VAL A 105 -1.69 -9.00 -15.66
N GLY A 106 -1.87 -8.19 -14.64
CA GLY A 106 -0.92 -8.05 -13.54
C GLY A 106 -1.58 -7.49 -12.30
N THR A 107 -1.04 -7.84 -11.14
CA THR A 107 -1.49 -7.34 -9.83
C THR A 107 -0.31 -7.16 -8.89
N LEU A 108 -0.47 -6.26 -7.93
CA LEU A 108 0.45 -5.99 -6.84
C LEU A 108 -0.36 -5.46 -5.65
N SER A 109 -0.06 -5.92 -4.44
CA SER A 109 -0.67 -5.38 -3.22
C SER A 109 0.34 -4.57 -2.43
N MET A 110 -0.10 -3.40 -1.99
CA MET A 110 0.61 -2.54 -1.06
C MET A 110 -0.10 -2.60 0.29
N VAL A 111 0.58 -3.12 1.30
CA VAL A 111 0.09 -3.21 2.68
C VAL A 111 0.80 -2.16 3.51
N ARG A 112 0.10 -1.10 3.90
CA ARG A 112 0.63 -0.07 4.80
C ARG A 112 0.56 -0.54 6.25
N GLU A 113 1.50 -0.11 7.06
CA GLU A 113 1.53 -0.48 8.49
C GLU A 113 0.22 -0.12 9.18
N SER A 114 -0.33 -1.07 9.92
CA SER A 114 -1.65 -0.98 10.56
C SER A 114 -1.65 -1.69 11.91
N VAL A 115 -2.82 -1.74 12.54
CA VAL A 115 -3.02 -2.51 13.79
C VAL A 115 -2.78 -4.02 13.63
N PHE A 116 -2.83 -4.54 12.39
CA PHE A 116 -2.45 -5.93 12.09
C PHE A 116 -0.94 -6.10 11.98
N GLY A 117 -0.17 -5.01 11.95
CA GLY A 117 1.22 -4.99 11.55
C GLY A 117 1.38 -5.21 10.04
N LEU A 118 2.57 -5.62 9.64
CA LEU A 118 2.88 -5.99 8.25
C LEU A 118 3.01 -7.51 8.13
N PRO A 119 2.64 -8.13 6.99
CA PRO A 119 2.76 -9.57 6.79
C PRO A 119 4.15 -10.14 7.15
N LEU A 120 5.23 -9.47 6.70
CA LEU A 120 6.59 -9.96 6.92
C LEU A 120 7.06 -9.91 8.40
N GLN A 121 6.38 -9.17 9.28
CA GLN A 121 6.76 -9.05 10.68
C GLN A 121 6.65 -10.37 11.46
N SER A 122 5.90 -11.35 10.95
CA SER A 122 5.86 -12.69 11.53
C SER A 122 7.19 -13.43 11.43
N ALA A 123 8.08 -13.01 10.52
CA ALA A 123 9.33 -13.68 10.21
C ALA A 123 10.56 -12.77 10.26
N PHE A 124 10.39 -11.45 10.14
CA PHE A 124 11.51 -10.50 10.05
C PHE A 124 11.33 -9.34 11.02
N ASP A 125 12.43 -8.97 11.71
CA ASP A 125 12.44 -7.78 12.56
C ASP A 125 12.58 -6.50 11.75
N LEU A 126 11.70 -5.53 12.02
CA LEU A 126 11.69 -4.20 11.40
C LEU A 126 12.22 -3.10 12.34
N GLY A 127 12.79 -3.44 13.49
CA GLY A 127 13.27 -2.46 14.48
C GLY A 127 14.23 -1.45 13.87
N ALA A 128 15.21 -1.91 13.08
CA ALA A 128 16.18 -1.04 12.40
C ALA A 128 15.54 -0.14 11.32
N VAL A 129 14.50 -0.61 10.62
CA VAL A 129 13.77 0.20 9.63
C VAL A 129 12.95 1.27 10.35
N ARG A 130 12.21 0.91 11.41
CA ARG A 130 11.43 1.85 12.22
C ARG A 130 12.28 2.92 12.90
N ALA A 131 13.50 2.58 13.34
CA ALA A 131 14.42 3.52 13.95
C ALA A 131 14.85 4.66 13.02
N ARG A 132 14.77 4.46 11.70
CA ARG A 132 15.02 5.52 10.69
C ARG A 132 13.86 6.51 10.56
N GLY A 133 12.69 6.22 11.15
CA GLY A 133 11.46 7.01 11.05
C GLY A 133 10.82 6.98 9.67
N GLY A 134 9.62 7.54 9.54
CA GLY A 134 8.82 7.56 8.32
C GLY A 134 7.84 6.38 8.22
N GLN A 135 6.96 6.43 7.23
CA GLN A 135 5.93 5.41 7.01
C GLN A 135 6.51 4.19 6.29
N ILE A 136 6.02 3.01 6.67
CA ILE A 136 6.44 1.73 6.08
C ILE A 136 5.27 1.12 5.30
N ALA A 137 5.57 0.57 4.13
CA ALA A 137 4.64 -0.25 3.38
C ALA A 137 5.31 -1.54 2.91
N GLU A 138 4.63 -2.67 3.04
CA GLU A 138 5.04 -3.93 2.45
C GLU A 138 4.47 -4.07 1.05
N ILE A 139 5.33 -4.36 0.09
CA ILE A 139 4.93 -4.70 -1.27
C ILE A 139 4.87 -6.22 -1.39
N SER A 140 3.68 -6.70 -1.65
CA SER A 140 3.36 -8.11 -1.65
C SER A 140 2.49 -8.48 -2.86
N ALA A 141 2.21 -9.77 -3.02
CA ALA A 141 1.23 -10.26 -3.98
C ALA A 141 1.49 -9.82 -5.44
N LEU A 142 2.76 -9.65 -5.83
CA LEU A 142 3.12 -9.30 -7.21
C LEU A 142 2.97 -10.53 -8.10
N ALA A 143 2.06 -10.45 -9.08
CA ALA A 143 1.88 -11.46 -10.11
C ALA A 143 1.65 -10.82 -11.48
N VAL A 144 2.20 -11.44 -12.52
CA VAL A 144 1.98 -11.09 -13.93
C VAL A 144 1.51 -12.34 -14.67
N HIS A 145 0.49 -12.18 -15.50
CA HIS A 145 -0.06 -13.28 -16.30
C HIS A 145 1.04 -13.94 -17.17
N PRO A 146 1.06 -15.27 -17.31
CA PRO A 146 2.11 -15.98 -18.05
C PRO A 146 2.39 -15.43 -19.44
N ASP A 147 1.36 -15.05 -20.20
CA ASP A 147 1.48 -14.53 -21.57
C ASP A 147 2.16 -13.16 -21.63
N HIS A 148 2.12 -12.40 -20.52
CA HIS A 148 2.76 -11.09 -20.37
C HIS A 148 4.09 -11.16 -19.62
N ARG A 149 4.54 -12.36 -19.24
CA ARG A 149 5.89 -12.56 -18.70
C ARG A 149 6.91 -12.57 -19.85
N ARG A 150 8.14 -12.19 -19.58
CA ARG A 150 9.25 -12.16 -20.56
C ARG A 150 9.06 -11.19 -21.73
N THR A 151 8.23 -10.19 -21.54
CA THR A 151 7.99 -9.10 -22.51
C THR A 151 8.83 -7.85 -22.20
N GLY A 152 10.05 -8.01 -21.66
CA GLY A 152 10.90 -6.86 -21.29
C GLY A 152 10.35 -6.02 -20.11
N GLY A 153 9.46 -6.58 -19.28
CA GLY A 153 8.89 -5.87 -18.14
C GLY A 153 7.77 -4.89 -18.47
N THR A 154 7.13 -5.01 -19.64
CA THR A 154 6.06 -4.12 -20.11
C THR A 154 4.87 -3.97 -19.17
N VAL A 155 4.60 -4.95 -18.33
CA VAL A 155 3.58 -4.88 -17.27
C VAL A 155 4.21 -4.61 -15.91
N LEU A 156 5.38 -5.21 -15.65
CA LEU A 156 6.04 -5.15 -14.34
C LEU A 156 6.48 -3.73 -13.97
N PHE A 157 7.21 -3.05 -14.87
CA PHE A 157 7.73 -1.71 -14.59
C PHE A 157 6.63 -0.66 -14.40
N PRO A 158 5.56 -0.62 -15.25
CA PRO A 158 4.42 0.27 -14.98
C PRO A 158 3.70 -0.03 -13.66
N LEU A 159 3.52 -1.31 -13.25
CA LEU A 159 2.97 -1.66 -11.93
C LEU A 159 3.84 -1.11 -10.79
N MET A 160 5.15 -1.31 -10.87
CA MET A 160 6.08 -0.78 -9.87
C MET A 160 6.10 0.75 -9.85
N LYS A 161 6.00 1.41 -11.02
CA LYS A 161 5.92 2.87 -11.12
C LYS A 161 4.63 3.39 -10.49
N PHE A 162 3.48 2.77 -10.77
CA PHE A 162 2.22 3.14 -10.12
C PHE A 162 2.36 3.04 -8.60
N MET A 163 2.86 1.92 -8.09
CA MET A 163 3.10 1.71 -6.67
C MET A 163 4.03 2.78 -6.08
N TYR A 164 5.17 3.06 -6.72
CA TYR A 164 6.12 4.07 -6.28
C TYR A 164 5.47 5.46 -6.17
N GLU A 165 4.79 5.92 -7.24
CA GLU A 165 4.11 7.21 -7.24
C GLU A 165 2.97 7.25 -6.20
N TYR A 166 2.25 6.14 -6.04
CA TYR A 166 1.15 6.06 -5.08
C TYR A 166 1.66 6.10 -3.64
N CYS A 167 2.73 5.39 -3.32
CA CYS A 167 3.40 5.42 -2.03
C CYS A 167 3.91 6.82 -1.68
N THR A 168 4.63 7.45 -2.60
CA THR A 168 5.33 8.72 -2.31
C THR A 168 4.41 9.92 -2.34
N ARG A 169 3.45 9.98 -3.27
CA ARG A 169 2.57 11.15 -3.43
C ARG A 169 1.39 11.18 -2.46
N PHE A 170 0.86 10.00 -2.09
CA PHE A 170 -0.38 9.93 -1.31
C PHE A 170 -0.20 9.47 0.13
N PHE A 171 0.87 8.73 0.42
CA PHE A 171 1.06 8.15 1.74
C PHE A 171 2.37 8.53 2.42
N GLU A 172 3.21 9.35 1.79
CA GLU A 172 4.52 9.74 2.31
C GLU A 172 5.32 8.52 2.81
N THR A 173 5.19 7.40 2.10
CA THR A 173 5.88 6.17 2.44
C THR A 173 7.38 6.39 2.25
N ARG A 174 8.14 6.21 3.31
CA ARG A 174 9.59 6.30 3.27
C ARG A 174 10.25 4.95 3.02
N HIS A 175 9.74 3.91 3.66
CA HIS A 175 10.35 2.59 3.55
C HIS A 175 9.42 1.61 2.87
N LEU A 176 9.88 1.00 1.79
CA LEU A 176 9.28 -0.21 1.25
C LEU A 176 9.98 -1.42 1.86
N VAL A 177 9.19 -2.43 2.22
CA VAL A 177 9.70 -3.72 2.67
C VAL A 177 9.09 -4.83 1.82
N ILE A 178 9.87 -5.88 1.58
CA ILE A 178 9.47 -7.04 0.79
C ILE A 178 9.94 -8.33 1.45
N ALA A 179 9.17 -9.40 1.27
CA ALA A 179 9.60 -10.77 1.54
C ALA A 179 9.52 -11.55 0.24
N VAL A 180 10.65 -11.99 -0.29
CA VAL A 180 10.76 -12.61 -1.60
C VAL A 180 11.52 -13.93 -1.53
N ASN A 181 11.27 -14.82 -2.49
CA ASN A 181 12.00 -16.07 -2.59
C ASN A 181 13.52 -15.81 -2.77
N PRO A 182 14.40 -16.57 -2.07
CA PRO A 182 15.85 -16.40 -2.14
C PRO A 182 16.41 -16.36 -3.56
N ASN A 183 15.81 -17.11 -4.49
CA ASN A 183 16.22 -17.12 -5.90
C ASN A 183 15.90 -15.81 -6.66
N ARG A 184 15.20 -14.88 -6.05
CA ARG A 184 14.76 -13.62 -6.67
C ARG A 184 15.37 -12.39 -6.01
N ILE A 185 15.91 -12.49 -4.81
CA ILE A 185 16.38 -11.33 -4.04
C ILE A 185 17.46 -10.55 -4.80
N GLU A 186 18.40 -11.22 -5.48
CA GLU A 186 19.46 -10.55 -6.25
C GLU A 186 18.92 -9.61 -7.34
N LEU A 187 17.72 -9.88 -7.87
CA LEU A 187 17.08 -8.99 -8.83
C LEU A 187 16.69 -7.67 -8.19
N TYR A 188 16.10 -7.72 -6.99
CA TYR A 188 15.68 -6.53 -6.24
C TYR A 188 16.88 -5.74 -5.73
N GLU A 189 17.93 -6.43 -5.26
CA GLU A 189 19.19 -5.81 -4.85
C GLU A 189 19.89 -5.13 -6.04
N ALA A 190 20.00 -5.83 -7.17
CA ALA A 190 20.72 -5.33 -8.32
C ALA A 190 19.99 -4.16 -9.01
N LEU A 191 18.67 -4.26 -9.21
CA LEU A 191 17.89 -3.29 -9.98
C LEU A 191 17.38 -2.14 -9.13
N LEU A 192 16.84 -2.43 -7.95
CA LEU A 192 16.11 -1.48 -7.13
C LEU A 192 16.85 -1.11 -5.85
N GLN A 193 18.01 -1.72 -5.60
CA GLN A 193 18.87 -1.45 -4.45
C GLN A 193 18.18 -1.71 -3.10
N PHE A 194 17.35 -2.74 -3.05
CA PHE A 194 16.86 -3.24 -1.77
C PHE A 194 18.03 -3.77 -0.93
N GLU A 195 18.04 -3.46 0.34
CA GLU A 195 18.98 -3.95 1.35
C GLU A 195 18.33 -5.06 2.15
N ARG A 196 19.03 -6.20 2.32
CA ARG A 196 18.51 -7.30 3.13
C ARG A 196 18.30 -6.86 4.57
N LEU A 197 17.21 -7.32 5.16
CA LEU A 197 17.01 -7.22 6.60
C LEU A 197 18.01 -8.13 7.34
N PRO A 198 18.35 -7.82 8.61
CA PRO A 198 19.36 -8.55 9.39
C PRO A 198 18.89 -9.95 9.84
N ALA A 199 18.31 -10.73 8.96
CA ALA A 199 17.92 -12.11 9.22
C ALA A 199 18.42 -12.99 8.08
N GLU A 200 18.77 -14.24 8.42
CA GLU A 200 19.05 -15.27 7.43
C GLU A 200 17.79 -15.61 6.66
N VAL A 201 17.91 -16.48 5.66
CA VAL A 201 16.77 -17.02 4.92
C VAL A 201 15.83 -17.71 5.90
N VAL A 202 14.57 -17.29 5.91
CA VAL A 202 13.52 -17.98 6.64
C VAL A 202 13.05 -19.15 5.77
N GLU A 203 13.32 -20.37 6.21
CA GLU A 203 13.07 -21.60 5.43
C GLU A 203 11.58 -21.87 5.21
N SER A 204 10.73 -21.42 6.14
CA SER A 204 9.27 -21.57 6.06
C SER A 204 8.58 -20.27 6.46
N TYR A 205 8.12 -19.51 5.49
CA TYR A 205 7.41 -18.26 5.71
C TYR A 205 5.90 -18.49 5.56
N ASP A 206 5.17 -18.39 6.67
CA ASP A 206 3.74 -18.74 6.74
C ASP A 206 2.87 -17.92 5.79
N PHE A 207 3.14 -16.63 5.65
CA PHE A 207 2.39 -15.78 4.72
C PHE A 207 2.57 -16.21 3.25
N ALA A 208 3.67 -16.88 2.90
CA ALA A 208 3.90 -17.48 1.60
C ALA A 208 3.64 -19.00 1.60
N ASN A 209 2.78 -19.49 2.52
CA ASN A 209 2.42 -20.90 2.66
C ASN A 209 3.62 -21.84 2.85
N GLY A 210 4.58 -21.42 3.65
CA GLY A 210 5.78 -22.19 3.98
C GLY A 210 6.90 -22.11 2.95
N ALA A 211 6.80 -21.25 1.93
CA ALA A 211 7.92 -21.04 1.00
C ALA A 211 9.08 -20.31 1.68
N PRO A 212 10.34 -20.60 1.31
CA PRO A 212 11.48 -19.86 1.87
C PRO A 212 11.46 -18.39 1.42
N ALA A 213 11.84 -17.48 2.32
CA ALA A 213 11.82 -16.05 2.08
C ALA A 213 13.08 -15.35 2.59
N VAL A 214 13.42 -14.24 1.94
CA VAL A 214 14.40 -13.23 2.37
C VAL A 214 13.67 -11.91 2.50
N GLY A 215 13.81 -11.25 3.65
CA GLY A 215 13.30 -9.91 3.89
C GLY A 215 14.28 -8.86 3.37
N ALA A 216 13.75 -7.79 2.77
CA ALA A 216 14.57 -6.65 2.37
C ALA A 216 13.80 -5.34 2.46
N SER A 217 14.51 -4.22 2.56
CA SER A 217 13.97 -2.88 2.65
C SER A 217 14.59 -1.94 1.64
N LEU A 218 13.83 -0.90 1.23
CA LEU A 218 14.29 0.19 0.37
C LEU A 218 13.85 1.52 1.00
N ASP A 219 14.81 2.43 1.20
CA ASP A 219 14.52 3.81 1.61
C ASP A 219 14.19 4.65 0.36
N LEU A 220 12.94 5.10 0.25
CA LEU A 220 12.45 5.86 -0.91
C LEU A 220 12.98 7.30 -0.94
N ASP A 221 13.40 7.85 0.19
CA ASP A 221 14.03 9.17 0.24
C ASP A 221 15.46 9.13 -0.35
N ALA A 222 16.17 8.03 -0.13
CA ALA A 222 17.51 7.81 -0.67
C ALA A 222 17.51 7.27 -2.11
N ALA A 223 16.45 6.57 -2.52
CA ALA A 223 16.37 5.86 -3.80
C ALA A 223 16.61 6.75 -5.03
N PRO A 224 16.07 7.99 -5.16
CA PRO A 224 16.29 8.83 -6.31
C PRO A 224 17.77 9.12 -6.58
N ALA A 225 18.54 9.50 -5.55
CA ALA A 225 19.97 9.79 -5.67
C ALA A 225 20.79 8.54 -6.04
N ILE A 226 20.42 7.39 -5.49
CA ILE A 226 21.05 6.11 -5.82
C ILE A 226 20.75 5.73 -7.27
N PHE A 227 19.53 5.89 -7.72
CA PHE A 227 19.10 5.58 -9.09
C PHE A 227 19.74 6.52 -10.10
N GLU A 228 19.88 7.80 -9.80
CA GLU A 228 20.59 8.76 -10.65
C GLU A 228 22.02 8.33 -10.87
N ARG A 229 22.76 7.98 -9.81
CA ARG A 229 24.13 7.48 -9.90
C ARG A 229 24.27 6.21 -10.73
N LEU A 230 23.30 5.29 -10.68
CA LEU A 230 23.35 3.99 -11.37
C LEU A 230 22.82 4.03 -12.79
N TYR A 231 21.85 4.89 -13.07
CA TYR A 231 21.07 4.87 -14.31
C TYR A 231 21.00 6.21 -15.04
N GLY A 232 21.35 7.35 -14.41
CA GLY A 232 21.14 8.69 -14.94
C GLY A 232 21.76 8.95 -16.31
N GLY A 233 22.89 8.33 -16.63
CA GLY A 233 23.56 8.46 -17.94
C GLY A 233 23.13 7.45 -19.01
N LYS A 234 22.13 6.60 -18.75
CA LYS A 234 21.71 5.53 -19.66
C LYS A 234 20.63 5.99 -20.65
N ALA A 235 20.53 5.27 -21.79
CA ALA A 235 19.45 5.49 -22.75
C ALA A 235 18.06 5.31 -22.07
N ALA A 236 17.03 6.02 -22.56
CA ALA A 236 15.70 6.12 -21.94
C ALA A 236 15.11 4.77 -21.50
N ARG A 237 15.19 3.73 -22.33
CA ARG A 237 14.70 2.38 -22.01
C ARG A 237 15.50 1.66 -20.91
N ARG A 238 16.65 2.19 -20.50
CA ARG A 238 17.53 1.64 -19.47
C ARG A 238 17.74 2.58 -18.29
N ASN A 239 17.10 3.74 -18.32
CA ASN A 239 17.21 4.77 -17.30
C ASN A 239 16.08 4.64 -16.28
N LEU A 240 16.26 3.78 -15.27
CA LEU A 240 15.28 3.62 -14.19
C LEU A 240 15.13 4.88 -13.34
N HIS A 241 16.17 5.74 -13.23
CA HIS A 241 16.03 7.01 -12.53
C HIS A 241 14.98 7.89 -13.22
N ALA A 242 15.16 8.20 -14.50
CA ALA A 242 14.19 9.00 -15.25
C ALA A 242 12.81 8.31 -15.29
N TYR A 243 12.77 6.99 -15.44
CA TYR A 243 11.53 6.21 -15.48
C TYR A 243 10.70 6.39 -14.20
N PHE A 244 11.30 6.23 -13.02
CA PHE A 244 10.56 6.33 -11.77
C PHE A 244 10.29 7.77 -11.32
N THR A 245 11.23 8.70 -11.52
CA THR A 245 11.20 10.03 -10.88
C THR A 245 10.76 11.16 -11.81
N GLN A 246 10.96 11.05 -13.13
CA GLN A 246 10.76 12.17 -14.06
C GLN A 246 9.64 11.91 -15.08
N LEU A 247 9.49 10.67 -15.51
CA LEU A 247 8.56 10.33 -16.58
C LEU A 247 7.13 10.30 -16.06
N ALA A 248 6.21 10.96 -16.75
CA ALA A 248 4.77 10.81 -16.53
C ALA A 248 4.21 9.79 -17.54
N LEU A 249 3.58 8.71 -17.04
CA LEU A 249 2.92 7.72 -17.88
C LEU A 249 1.41 7.99 -17.91
N PRO A 250 0.81 8.25 -19.08
CA PRO A 250 -0.64 8.47 -19.21
C PRO A 250 -1.47 7.21 -18.88
N ASN A 251 -0.82 6.06 -18.85
CA ASN A 251 -1.41 4.77 -18.48
C ASN A 251 -1.78 4.66 -16.98
N LEU A 252 -1.23 5.53 -16.12
CA LEU A 252 -1.46 5.49 -14.68
C LEU A 252 -2.73 6.27 -14.33
N ARG A 253 -3.80 5.55 -13.99
CA ARG A 253 -5.06 6.15 -13.50
C ARG A 253 -5.03 6.26 -11.98
N MET A 254 -4.41 7.32 -11.48
CA MET A 254 -4.40 7.62 -10.04
C MET A 254 -5.80 8.06 -9.59
N PRO A 255 -6.29 7.60 -8.41
CA PRO A 255 -7.58 8.08 -7.90
C PRO A 255 -7.50 9.58 -7.59
N PRO A 256 -8.49 10.38 -8.00
CA PRO A 256 -8.56 11.80 -7.65
C PRO A 256 -8.91 11.93 -6.17
N ARG A 257 -7.93 12.15 -5.31
CA ARG A 257 -8.12 12.28 -3.86
C ARG A 257 -8.45 13.74 -3.51
N ARG A 258 -9.54 13.92 -2.81
CA ARG A 258 -9.91 15.21 -2.23
C ARG A 258 -9.18 15.45 -0.91
N TYR A 259 -9.07 14.44 -0.07
CA TYR A 259 -8.47 14.51 1.26
C TYR A 259 -7.22 13.65 1.38
N PHE A 260 -6.28 14.08 2.22
CA PHE A 260 -5.05 13.33 2.53
C PHE A 260 -5.33 12.20 3.52
N THR A 261 -5.84 11.09 3.05
CA THR A 261 -6.18 9.92 3.88
C THR A 261 -5.08 8.87 3.83
N THR A 262 -4.98 8.06 4.89
CA THR A 262 -4.05 6.91 4.95
C THR A 262 -4.69 5.61 4.47
N ASN A 263 -5.97 5.64 4.09
CA ASN A 263 -6.78 4.48 3.76
C ASN A 263 -7.32 4.55 2.34
N ASP A 264 -7.51 3.39 1.75
CA ASP A 264 -8.28 3.19 0.52
C ASP A 264 -9.58 2.46 0.87
N PRO A 265 -10.74 3.12 0.76
CA PRO A 265 -12.02 2.52 1.14
C PRO A 265 -12.56 1.57 0.05
N VAL A 266 -11.76 0.58 -0.35
CA VAL A 266 -12.13 -0.37 -1.41
C VAL A 266 -13.05 -1.47 -0.90
N MET A 267 -12.78 -2.00 0.31
CA MET A 267 -13.55 -3.10 0.89
C MET A 267 -14.88 -2.60 1.45
N THR A 268 -15.89 -2.55 0.60
CA THR A 268 -17.29 -2.32 1.00
C THR A 268 -17.84 -3.56 1.76
N PRO A 269 -18.96 -3.43 2.52
CA PRO A 269 -19.60 -4.59 3.16
C PRO A 269 -19.87 -5.72 2.16
N ALA A 270 -20.36 -5.41 0.97
CA ALA A 270 -20.65 -6.40 -0.07
C ALA A 270 -19.37 -7.13 -0.57
N LEU A 271 -18.25 -6.43 -0.71
CA LEU A 271 -16.98 -7.04 -1.09
C LEU A 271 -16.38 -7.89 0.02
N LEU A 272 -16.48 -7.45 1.28
CA LEU A 272 -16.07 -8.25 2.43
C LEU A 272 -16.88 -9.55 2.53
N ASP A 273 -18.20 -9.47 2.40
CA ASP A 273 -19.09 -10.64 2.40
C ASP A 273 -18.74 -11.58 1.25
N HIS A 274 -18.58 -11.04 0.02
CA HIS A 274 -18.24 -11.82 -1.16
C HIS A 274 -16.92 -12.58 -0.97
N PHE A 275 -15.83 -11.90 -0.65
CA PHE A 275 -14.50 -12.52 -0.62
C PHE A 275 -14.24 -13.34 0.64
N PHE A 276 -14.68 -12.89 1.81
CA PHE A 276 -14.30 -13.49 3.09
C PHE A 276 -15.32 -14.49 3.66
N ARG A 277 -16.55 -14.51 3.13
CA ARG A 277 -17.59 -15.45 3.58
C ARG A 277 -18.09 -16.36 2.46
N GLN A 278 -18.40 -15.80 1.27
CA GLN A 278 -19.00 -16.56 0.18
C GLN A 278 -17.96 -17.31 -0.66
N ARG A 279 -16.84 -16.65 -1.03
CA ARG A 279 -15.83 -17.21 -1.94
C ARG A 279 -14.72 -17.96 -1.19
N THR A 280 -14.38 -17.52 -0.01
CA THR A 280 -13.35 -18.15 0.83
C THR A 280 -13.83 -18.26 2.27
N SER A 281 -13.06 -18.97 3.09
CA SER A 281 -13.22 -19.00 4.56
C SER A 281 -12.41 -17.92 5.26
N GLY A 282 -12.09 -16.80 4.59
CA GLY A 282 -11.10 -15.83 5.06
C GLY A 282 -11.32 -15.27 6.45
N PHE A 283 -12.57 -15.18 6.93
CA PHE A 283 -12.84 -14.82 8.32
C PHE A 283 -12.48 -15.93 9.31
N ALA A 284 -12.66 -17.21 8.93
CA ALA A 284 -12.32 -18.34 9.79
C ALA A 284 -10.80 -18.48 9.97
N ASP A 285 -10.02 -18.01 9.00
CA ASP A 285 -8.55 -18.02 9.06
C ASP A 285 -7.96 -16.90 9.95
N MET A 286 -8.82 -16.00 10.46
CA MET A 286 -8.41 -14.90 11.33
C MET A 286 -8.48 -15.27 12.81
N THR A 287 -7.55 -14.71 13.58
CA THR A 287 -7.57 -14.84 15.05
C THR A 287 -8.67 -13.99 15.68
N PRO A 288 -9.14 -14.32 16.90
CA PRO A 288 -10.10 -13.49 17.64
C PRO A 288 -9.62 -12.04 17.88
N ARG A 289 -8.28 -11.84 17.94
CA ARG A 289 -7.68 -10.50 18.03
C ARG A 289 -7.90 -9.72 16.73
N GLN A 290 -7.70 -10.35 15.58
CA GLN A 290 -7.92 -9.74 14.27
C GLN A 290 -9.40 -9.40 14.04
N TRP A 291 -10.34 -10.26 14.47
CA TRP A 291 -11.77 -9.95 14.43
C TRP A 291 -12.11 -8.70 15.22
N ARG A 292 -11.62 -8.59 16.47
CA ARG A 292 -11.82 -7.38 17.30
C ARG A 292 -11.28 -6.12 16.62
N MET A 293 -10.14 -6.24 15.95
CA MET A 293 -9.54 -5.13 15.21
C MET A 293 -10.39 -4.72 14.00
N LEU A 294 -10.94 -5.71 13.24
CA LEU A 294 -11.85 -5.43 12.12
C LEU A 294 -13.11 -4.70 12.58
N HIS A 295 -13.72 -5.13 13.69
CA HIS A 295 -14.88 -4.44 14.27
C HIS A 295 -14.54 -3.00 14.71
N ALA A 296 -13.32 -2.77 15.22
CA ALA A 296 -12.87 -1.42 15.58
C ALA A 296 -12.57 -0.53 14.35
N ILE A 297 -12.14 -1.12 13.23
CA ILE A 297 -11.89 -0.42 11.97
C ILE A 297 -13.22 -0.08 11.26
N TYR A 298 -14.12 -1.06 11.21
CA TYR A 298 -15.41 -0.99 10.53
C TYR A 298 -16.56 -0.79 11.54
N ASP A 299 -16.47 0.26 12.35
CA ASP A 299 -17.44 0.62 13.38
C ASP A 299 -18.70 1.29 12.77
N ARG A 300 -19.38 0.55 11.86
CA ARG A 300 -20.62 0.97 11.18
C ARG A 300 -21.58 -0.19 11.13
N SER A 301 -22.88 0.12 11.19
CA SER A 301 -23.95 -0.89 11.22
C SER A 301 -24.01 -1.76 9.97
N ASP A 302 -23.66 -1.22 8.79
CA ASP A 302 -23.63 -1.94 7.53
C ASP A 302 -22.49 -2.97 7.44
N TYR A 303 -21.40 -2.76 8.16
CA TYR A 303 -20.34 -3.77 8.31
C TYR A 303 -20.64 -4.80 9.39
N ALA A 304 -21.36 -4.42 10.44
CA ALA A 304 -21.66 -5.31 11.56
C ALA A 304 -22.41 -6.58 11.15
N VAL A 305 -23.24 -6.51 10.08
CA VAL A 305 -23.98 -7.67 9.55
C VAL A 305 -23.12 -8.64 8.73
N VAL A 306 -21.94 -8.20 8.32
CA VAL A 306 -21.01 -8.98 7.47
C VAL A 306 -19.86 -9.55 8.26
N LEU A 307 -19.37 -8.80 9.25
CA LEU A 307 -18.29 -9.26 10.12
C LEU A 307 -18.71 -10.46 10.96
N PRO A 308 -17.79 -11.39 11.31
CA PRO A 308 -18.09 -12.48 12.20
C PRO A 308 -18.63 -11.99 13.54
N PRO A 309 -19.62 -12.66 14.14
CA PRO A 309 -20.10 -12.31 15.47
C PRO A 309 -18.96 -12.41 16.47
N MET A 310 -18.86 -11.44 17.36
CA MET A 310 -17.84 -11.45 18.42
C MET A 310 -18.16 -12.60 19.40
N PRO A 311 -17.25 -13.55 19.63
CA PRO A 311 -17.46 -14.54 20.66
C PRO A 311 -17.48 -13.82 22.02
N ASP A 312 -18.62 -13.90 22.72
CA ASP A 312 -18.85 -13.55 24.14
C ASP A 312 -18.00 -12.43 24.75
N VAL A 313 -17.84 -11.36 24.03
CA VAL A 313 -17.50 -10.07 24.65
C VAL A 313 -18.83 -9.45 25.02
N THR A 314 -19.24 -9.68 26.26
CA THR A 314 -20.19 -8.76 26.92
C THR A 314 -19.65 -7.37 26.62
N ILE A 315 -20.31 -6.62 25.73
CA ILE A 315 -19.98 -5.25 25.42
C ILE A 315 -20.30 -4.46 26.69
N SER A 316 -19.47 -4.61 27.70
CA SER A 316 -19.39 -3.72 28.88
C SER A 316 -18.55 -2.49 28.54
N GLY A 317 -18.78 -1.98 27.38
CA GLY A 317 -18.18 -0.77 26.84
C GLY A 317 -19.02 -0.33 25.69
N VAL A 318 -20.19 0.21 25.98
CA VAL A 318 -20.77 1.24 25.10
C VAL A 318 -19.62 2.14 24.75
N SER A 319 -19.28 2.25 23.47
CA SER A 319 -18.28 3.22 23.02
C SER A 319 -18.70 4.55 23.62
N LEU A 320 -18.02 5.00 24.68
CA LEU A 320 -18.25 6.31 25.30
C LEU A 320 -17.92 7.45 24.31
N ARG A 321 -17.52 7.08 23.10
CA ARG A 321 -17.20 8.00 22.01
C ARG A 321 -18.48 8.39 21.29
N ARG A 322 -18.78 9.68 21.33
CA ARG A 322 -19.94 10.26 20.64
C ARG A 322 -19.80 10.23 19.10
N HIS A 323 -18.56 10.14 18.58
CA HIS A 323 -18.26 10.25 17.16
C HIS A 323 -17.17 9.24 16.76
N PRO A 324 -17.31 8.59 15.58
CA PRO A 324 -16.29 7.73 15.01
C PRO A 324 -14.99 8.50 14.78
N ARG A 325 -13.86 7.81 14.79
CA ARG A 325 -12.55 8.36 14.47
C ARG A 325 -12.02 7.76 13.20
N HIS A 326 -11.41 8.60 12.38
CA HIS A 326 -10.86 8.23 11.09
C HIS A 326 -9.36 8.49 11.09
N ALA A 327 -8.57 7.49 10.67
CA ALA A 327 -7.14 7.64 10.49
C ALA A 327 -6.87 8.50 9.25
N ILE A 328 -6.05 9.53 9.44
CA ILE A 328 -5.69 10.51 8.41
C ILE A 328 -4.23 10.94 8.62
N ARG A 329 -3.72 11.77 7.70
CA ARG A 329 -2.42 12.39 7.85
C ARG A 329 -2.46 13.81 7.29
N PHE A 330 -2.99 14.73 8.09
CA PHE A 330 -3.18 16.11 7.69
C PHE A 330 -2.09 17.01 8.30
N PRO A 331 -1.35 17.77 7.48
CA PRO A 331 -0.50 18.84 7.98
C PRO A 331 -1.34 19.88 8.72
N ALA A 332 -0.89 20.33 9.88
CA ALA A 332 -1.61 21.31 10.67
C ALA A 332 -0.66 22.25 11.40
N VAL A 333 -1.18 23.42 11.78
CA VAL A 333 -0.51 24.39 12.61
C VAL A 333 -1.44 24.77 13.77
N PHE A 334 -0.97 24.61 14.99
CA PHE A 334 -1.67 25.08 16.19
C PHE A 334 -1.04 26.34 16.71
N THR A 335 -1.85 27.37 16.95
CA THR A 335 -1.43 28.67 17.50
C THR A 335 -2.17 28.90 18.80
N ALA A 336 -1.46 29.00 19.91
CA ALA A 336 -2.05 29.26 21.20
C ALA A 336 -2.70 30.66 21.26
N ALA A 337 -3.89 30.73 21.86
CA ALA A 337 -4.60 31.99 22.05
C ALA A 337 -3.88 32.95 23.02
N ARG A 338 -3.05 32.42 23.91
CA ARG A 338 -2.24 33.18 24.88
C ARG A 338 -0.81 32.67 24.89
N GLY A 339 0.17 33.54 25.05
CA GLY A 339 1.59 33.16 25.17
C GLY A 339 2.35 32.96 23.85
N GLY A 340 1.73 33.20 22.68
CA GLY A 340 2.41 33.25 21.37
C GLY A 340 2.99 31.93 20.85
N GLY A 341 2.69 30.78 21.46
CA GLY A 341 3.17 29.48 21.03
C GLY A 341 2.56 29.08 19.69
N ARG A 342 3.41 28.61 18.74
CA ARG A 342 2.99 28.09 17.44
C ARG A 342 3.72 26.78 17.15
N TRP A 343 2.96 25.72 16.81
CA TRP A 343 3.50 24.39 16.56
C TRP A 343 3.03 23.87 15.22
N ALA A 344 3.96 23.41 14.43
CA ALA A 344 3.68 22.60 13.23
C ALA A 344 3.45 21.16 13.67
N LEU A 345 2.32 20.58 13.28
CA LEU A 345 1.86 19.26 13.73
C LEU A 345 1.43 18.42 12.51
N VAL A 346 1.29 17.12 12.73
CA VAL A 346 0.59 16.22 11.81
C VAL A 346 -0.61 15.65 12.55
N MET A 347 -1.82 15.88 12.04
CA MET A 347 -3.02 15.20 12.53
C MET A 347 -2.99 13.72 12.09
N ARG A 348 -3.22 12.81 13.04
CA ARG A 348 -3.26 11.35 12.83
C ARG A 348 -4.65 10.76 12.83
N GLU A 349 -5.55 11.37 13.61
CA GLU A 349 -6.96 10.98 13.68
C GLU A 349 -7.85 12.22 13.66
N ILE A 350 -9.02 12.09 13.05
CA ILE A 350 -10.08 13.09 13.04
C ILE A 350 -11.40 12.49 13.45
N SER A 351 -12.22 13.25 14.17
CA SER A 351 -13.64 13.00 14.42
C SER A 351 -14.39 14.34 14.45
N LEU A 352 -15.71 14.31 14.50
CA LEU A 352 -16.47 15.55 14.53
C LEU A 352 -16.13 16.43 15.74
N GLY A 353 -15.82 15.85 16.90
CA GLY A 353 -15.56 16.60 18.14
C GLY A 353 -14.08 16.69 18.56
N GLY A 354 -13.14 16.22 17.75
CA GLY A 354 -11.72 16.29 18.12
C GLY A 354 -10.78 15.54 17.19
N CYS A 355 -9.50 15.59 17.55
CA CYS A 355 -8.44 14.96 16.77
C CYS A 355 -7.30 14.44 17.65
N GLN A 356 -6.42 13.65 17.05
CA GLN A 356 -5.09 13.38 17.59
C GLN A 356 -4.04 14.02 16.68
N VAL A 357 -3.02 14.60 17.31
CA VAL A 357 -1.93 15.31 16.63
C VAL A 357 -0.60 14.76 17.09
N GLU A 358 0.35 14.70 16.17
CA GLU A 358 1.74 14.32 16.43
C GLU A 358 2.65 15.53 16.27
N LEU A 359 3.65 15.63 17.15
CA LEU A 359 4.67 16.67 17.16
C LEU A 359 6.03 16.03 17.44
N ALA A 360 7.01 16.25 16.56
CA ALA A 360 8.29 15.52 16.60
C ALA A 360 9.26 15.99 17.72
N SER A 361 9.19 17.26 18.18
CA SER A 361 10.32 17.82 18.95
C SER A 361 9.96 18.81 20.05
N ALA A 362 8.70 18.99 20.41
CA ALA A 362 8.31 19.92 21.49
C ALA A 362 7.14 19.38 22.30
N ALA A 363 7.02 19.81 23.56
CA ALA A 363 5.85 19.51 24.37
C ALA A 363 4.70 20.48 24.05
N LEU A 364 3.49 19.95 23.93
CA LEU A 364 2.28 20.71 23.77
C LEU A 364 1.55 20.74 25.14
N PRO A 365 1.54 21.89 25.86
CA PRO A 365 1.01 21.90 27.21
C PRO A 365 -0.48 21.57 27.27
N THR A 366 -0.86 20.65 28.16
CA THR A 366 -2.25 20.28 28.39
C THR A 366 -3.05 21.51 28.86
N GLY A 367 -4.29 21.62 28.36
CA GLY A 367 -5.17 22.74 28.66
C GLY A 367 -4.98 23.95 27.75
N THR A 368 -3.94 24.01 26.92
CA THR A 368 -3.73 25.10 25.98
C THR A 368 -4.90 25.17 24.98
N GLU A 369 -5.50 26.37 24.90
CA GLU A 369 -6.54 26.69 23.92
C GLU A 369 -5.95 27.54 22.80
N GLY A 370 -6.43 27.36 21.58
CA GLY A 370 -5.94 28.09 20.42
C GLY A 370 -6.63 27.73 19.14
N GLU A 371 -6.10 28.28 18.08
CA GLU A 371 -6.55 28.04 16.73
C GLU A 371 -5.75 26.90 16.10
N LEU A 372 -6.45 25.92 15.54
CA LEU A 372 -5.88 24.82 14.78
C LEU A 372 -6.26 25.00 13.30
N MET A 373 -5.26 25.34 12.50
CA MET A 373 -5.36 25.39 11.05
C MET A 373 -4.90 24.04 10.47
N VAL A 374 -5.73 23.43 9.64
CA VAL A 374 -5.50 22.08 9.09
C VAL A 374 -5.63 22.10 7.58
N GLN A 375 -4.65 21.53 6.89
CA GLN A 375 -4.73 21.27 5.47
C GLN A 375 -5.38 19.89 5.26
N LEU A 376 -6.66 19.86 4.88
CA LEU A 376 -7.43 18.62 4.72
C LEU A 376 -7.13 17.89 3.40
N GLY A 377 -6.74 18.63 2.37
CA GLY A 377 -6.43 18.14 1.04
C GLY A 377 -5.81 19.23 0.17
N ALA A 378 -5.60 18.98 -1.11
CA ALA A 378 -4.90 19.90 -2.02
C ALA A 378 -5.57 21.28 -2.14
N GLY A 379 -6.89 21.36 -1.99
CA GLY A 379 -7.66 22.62 -2.10
C GLY A 379 -8.57 22.90 -0.90
N ASP A 380 -8.57 22.05 0.11
CA ASP A 380 -9.44 22.18 1.28
C ASP A 380 -8.63 22.41 2.56
N SER A 381 -8.96 23.46 3.29
CA SER A 381 -8.41 23.76 4.61
C SER A 381 -9.52 24.04 5.61
N SER A 382 -9.22 23.85 6.88
CA SER A 382 -10.13 24.10 8.00
C SER A 382 -9.42 24.89 9.07
N VAL A 383 -10.14 25.81 9.73
CA VAL A 383 -9.65 26.60 10.85
C VAL A 383 -10.62 26.47 12.01
N VAL A 384 -10.21 25.83 13.08
CA VAL A 384 -11.08 25.52 14.20
C VAL A 384 -10.47 25.92 15.55
N GLN A 385 -11.31 26.21 16.53
CA GLN A 385 -10.87 26.39 17.90
C GLN A 385 -10.69 25.05 18.60
N ALA A 386 -9.49 24.80 19.09
CA ALA A 386 -9.13 23.55 19.72
C ALA A 386 -8.52 23.74 21.11
N ARG A 387 -8.65 22.72 21.96
CA ARG A 387 -8.05 22.63 23.28
C ARG A 387 -7.27 21.34 23.41
N VAL A 388 -6.03 21.42 23.87
CA VAL A 388 -5.20 20.26 24.18
C VAL A 388 -5.76 19.59 25.44
N LEU A 389 -6.14 18.30 25.31
CA LEU A 389 -6.73 17.55 26.42
C LEU A 389 -5.69 16.79 27.24
N ARG A 390 -4.87 15.97 26.57
CA ARG A 390 -3.88 15.10 27.20
C ARG A 390 -2.88 14.55 26.19
N THR A 391 -1.75 14.10 26.70
CA THR A 391 -0.83 13.21 25.96
C THR A 391 -1.45 11.82 25.85
N VAL A 392 -1.38 11.20 24.68
CA VAL A 392 -1.85 9.84 24.41
C VAL A 392 -0.69 8.86 24.50
N THR A 393 0.40 9.17 23.80
CA THR A 393 1.72 8.53 23.86
C THR A 393 2.77 9.61 23.64
N ASP A 394 4.06 9.27 23.79
CA ASP A 394 5.14 10.21 23.49
C ASP A 394 4.98 10.79 22.08
N GLY A 395 5.03 12.11 22.01
CA GLY A 395 4.86 12.85 20.75
C GLY A 395 3.43 12.93 20.21
N VAL A 396 2.41 12.37 20.89
CA VAL A 396 1.00 12.38 20.42
C VAL A 396 0.06 12.96 21.47
N TRP A 397 -0.72 13.94 21.08
CA TRP A 397 -1.72 14.62 21.93
C TRP A 397 -3.13 14.47 21.38
N SER A 398 -4.09 14.41 22.30
CA SER A 398 -5.51 14.49 21.98
C SER A 398 -5.99 15.92 22.13
N MET A 399 -6.74 16.40 21.15
CA MET A 399 -7.33 17.75 21.16
C MET A 399 -8.85 17.67 21.01
N GLN A 400 -9.56 18.53 21.71
CA GLN A 400 -10.98 18.76 21.54
C GLN A 400 -11.20 19.92 20.56
N VAL A 401 -12.11 19.72 19.60
CA VAL A 401 -12.59 20.77 18.71
C VAL A 401 -13.93 21.28 19.24
N LYS A 402 -13.99 22.56 19.58
CA LYS A 402 -15.18 23.14 20.21
C LYS A 402 -16.30 23.42 19.19
N ARG A 403 -15.94 23.92 18.02
CA ARG A 403 -16.86 24.27 16.93
C ARG A 403 -16.20 23.92 15.61
N PRO A 404 -16.48 22.73 15.05
CA PRO A 404 -15.98 22.37 13.73
C PRO A 404 -16.61 23.31 12.67
N ASP A 405 -15.78 23.80 11.76
CA ASP A 405 -16.26 24.56 10.60
C ASP A 405 -16.89 23.63 9.53
N ASP A 406 -17.40 24.20 8.46
CA ASP A 406 -18.06 23.43 7.42
C ASP A 406 -17.09 22.54 6.62
N ALA A 407 -15.82 22.96 6.48
CA ALA A 407 -14.79 22.15 5.81
C ALA A 407 -14.46 20.90 6.63
N TRP A 408 -14.32 21.07 7.95
CA TRP A 408 -14.12 19.96 8.89
C TRP A 408 -15.29 18.97 8.85
N ARG A 409 -16.54 19.49 8.93
CA ARG A 409 -17.74 18.63 8.89
C ARG A 409 -17.84 17.84 7.59
N ARG A 410 -17.63 18.50 6.43
CA ARG A 410 -17.66 17.82 5.13
C ARG A 410 -16.57 16.76 5.01
N CYS A 411 -15.37 17.03 5.55
CA CYS A 411 -14.30 16.06 5.56
C CYS A 411 -14.67 14.81 6.39
N VAL A 412 -15.15 14.99 7.61
CA VAL A 412 -15.57 13.88 8.48
C VAL A 412 -16.72 13.09 7.83
N GLN A 413 -17.72 13.75 7.27
CA GLN A 413 -18.82 13.09 6.57
C GLN A 413 -18.33 12.27 5.35
N ALA A 414 -17.37 12.81 4.59
CA ALA A 414 -16.79 12.08 3.46
C ALA A 414 -15.98 10.84 3.92
N LEU A 415 -15.27 10.95 5.03
CA LEU A 415 -14.57 9.82 5.64
C LEU A 415 -15.55 8.76 6.15
N GLU A 416 -16.65 9.16 6.80
CA GLU A 416 -17.72 8.28 7.25
C GLU A 416 -18.40 7.56 6.08
N ALA A 417 -18.61 8.25 4.97
CA ALA A 417 -19.22 7.69 3.76
C ALA A 417 -18.24 6.87 2.90
N GLY A 418 -16.93 6.86 3.21
CA GLY A 418 -15.91 6.26 2.35
C GLY A 418 -15.76 6.98 1.00
N ALA A 419 -16.18 8.24 0.91
CA ALA A 419 -16.27 9.02 -0.34
C ALA A 419 -15.06 9.97 -0.51
N THR A 420 -13.89 9.60 -0.04
CA THR A 420 -12.72 10.49 0.07
C THR A 420 -12.08 10.88 -1.27
N TYR A 421 -12.36 10.14 -2.36
CA TYR A 421 -11.84 10.43 -3.70
C TYR A 421 -12.87 10.29 -4.84
N ARG A 422 -14.08 9.82 -4.60
CA ARG A 422 -15.09 9.59 -5.66
C ARG A 422 -15.83 10.85 -6.10
N ASP A 423 -15.88 11.89 -5.27
CA ASP A 423 -16.65 13.12 -5.56
C ASP A 423 -16.12 13.93 -6.75
N VAL A 424 -14.82 13.89 -7.02
CA VAL A 424 -14.22 14.64 -8.14
C VAL A 424 -14.61 14.07 -9.50
N SER A 425 -14.84 12.76 -9.59
CA SER A 425 -15.22 12.09 -10.84
C SER A 425 -16.65 12.47 -11.27
N ARG A 426 -17.57 12.66 -10.34
CA ARG A 426 -18.96 13.08 -10.64
C ARG A 426 -19.03 14.51 -11.16
N SER A 427 -18.23 15.42 -10.59
CA SER A 427 -18.18 16.82 -11.05
C SER A 427 -17.61 16.95 -12.47
N LEU A 428 -16.60 16.16 -12.83
CA LEU A 428 -16.03 16.18 -14.18
C LEU A 428 -16.94 15.55 -15.22
N ILE A 429 -17.73 14.53 -14.87
CA ILE A 429 -18.74 13.94 -15.76
C ILE A 429 -19.89 14.92 -16.00
N SER A 430 -20.33 15.68 -15.00
CA SER A 430 -21.35 16.70 -15.16
C SER A 430 -20.89 17.88 -16.03
N LEU A 431 -19.62 18.26 -15.94
CA LEU A 431 -19.04 19.32 -16.78
C LEU A 431 -18.83 18.88 -18.24
N SER A 432 -18.46 17.60 -18.46
CA SER A 432 -18.33 17.06 -19.83
C SER A 432 -19.70 16.81 -20.51
N GLY A 433 -20.75 16.55 -19.73
CA GLY A 433 -22.12 16.43 -20.22
C GLY A 433 -22.74 17.78 -20.63
N ALA A 434 -22.41 18.86 -19.93
CA ALA A 434 -22.86 20.21 -20.25
C ALA A 434 -22.17 20.82 -21.50
N ALA A 435 -20.93 20.38 -21.80
CA ALA A 435 -20.20 20.86 -22.99
C ALA A 435 -20.58 20.16 -24.30
N ARG A 436 -21.50 19.17 -24.27
CA ARG A 436 -22.04 18.49 -25.47
C ARG A 436 -23.47 18.89 -25.81
N ALA A 437 -24.07 19.84 -25.10
CA ALA A 437 -25.43 20.33 -25.31
C ALA A 437 -25.48 21.82 -25.71
N VAL A 438 -24.42 22.35 -26.35
CA VAL A 438 -24.43 23.68 -27.03
C VAL A 438 -23.87 23.50 -28.42
#